data_a07ac13111110959621f26c7c18bd747
#
_entry.id   a07ac13111110959621f26c7c18bd747
#
_cell.length_a   1.000
_cell.length_b   1.000
_cell.length_c   1.000
_cell.angle_alpha   90.00
_cell.angle_beta   90.00
_cell.angle_gamma   90.00
#
_symmetry.space_group_name_H-M   'P 1'
#
loop_
_entity.id
_entity.type
_entity.pdbx_description
1 polymer ?
#
loop_
_entity_poly.entity_id
_entity_poly.type
_entity_poly.pdbx_seq_one_letter_code
_entity_poly.pdbx_strand_id
1 'polypeptide(L)'
;MSSDTNPDIEYELAPGGLGHVKVEHGNPIYPEPFRNLVDGLVRKRLGDAFGLGAFGVNLVELQPGYATSQKHWHSVQDELVFVLEGHLRLVTDQFELDLGPGDYFGFKGGVSNGHHFMNTGQSLARLVEIGSRSSGDRVTYSDIDMIWVDEEPDHFFRKDGSRY
;
A
#
# COMPACT_ATOMS: atom_id res chain seq x y z
N MET A 1 18.94 -17.57 -3.85
CA MET A 1 18.61 -16.13 -3.99
C MET A 1 17.82 -16.03 -5.29
N SER A 2 16.51 -15.82 -5.20
CA SER A 2 15.69 -15.55 -6.38
C SER A 2 16.13 -14.18 -6.91
N SER A 3 16.70 -14.15 -8.10
CA SER A 3 16.92 -12.90 -8.82
C SER A 3 15.55 -12.45 -9.32
N ASP A 4 14.85 -11.71 -8.48
CA ASP A 4 13.67 -10.97 -8.92
C ASP A 4 14.18 -9.95 -9.93
N THR A 5 13.94 -10.21 -11.22
CA THR A 5 14.46 -9.39 -12.32
C THR A 5 13.49 -8.26 -12.68
N ASN A 6 12.47 -8.04 -11.85
CA ASN A 6 11.52 -6.95 -12.04
C ASN A 6 12.23 -5.61 -11.80
N PRO A 7 12.31 -4.70 -12.79
CA PRO A 7 13.00 -3.41 -12.66
C PRO A 7 12.33 -2.48 -11.62
N ASP A 8 11.10 -2.77 -11.22
CA ASP A 8 10.36 -2.01 -10.22
C ASP A 8 10.70 -2.46 -8.77
N ILE A 9 11.64 -3.40 -8.60
CA ILE A 9 12.03 -3.93 -7.28
C ILE A 9 13.55 -3.78 -7.09
N GLU A 10 13.92 -3.12 -6.00
CA GLU A 10 15.29 -2.95 -5.54
C GLU A 10 15.47 -3.45 -4.10
N TYR A 11 16.71 -3.59 -3.66
CA TYR A 11 17.03 -4.00 -2.29
C TYR A 11 18.07 -3.06 -1.67
N GLU A 12 17.74 -2.48 -0.51
CA GLU A 12 18.64 -1.67 0.31
C GLU A 12 19.08 -2.45 1.56
N LEU A 13 20.26 -2.15 2.10
CA LEU A 13 20.67 -2.70 3.39
C LEU A 13 19.90 -2.04 4.52
N ALA A 14 19.32 -2.84 5.41
CA ALA A 14 18.76 -2.35 6.65
C ALA A 14 19.87 -1.79 7.58
N PRO A 15 19.54 -0.90 8.52
CA PRO A 15 20.49 -0.39 9.50
C PRO A 15 21.25 -1.52 10.19
N GLY A 16 22.58 -1.37 10.30
CA GLY A 16 23.46 -2.38 10.88
C GLY A 16 23.75 -3.61 9.98
N GLY A 17 23.29 -3.60 8.74
CA GLY A 17 23.49 -4.73 7.81
C GLY A 17 22.75 -6.01 8.18
N LEU A 18 21.72 -5.91 9.04
CA LEU A 18 21.00 -7.04 9.62
C LEU A 18 19.94 -7.66 8.66
N GLY A 19 19.71 -7.05 7.51
CA GLY A 19 18.75 -7.55 6.52
C GLY A 19 18.75 -6.71 5.25
N HIS A 20 17.93 -7.11 4.29
CA HIS A 20 17.72 -6.37 3.05
C HIS A 20 16.28 -5.87 3.00
N VAL A 21 16.11 -4.56 2.87
CA VAL A 21 14.81 -3.91 2.68
C VAL A 21 14.42 -4.05 1.21
N LYS A 22 13.29 -4.67 0.93
CA LYS A 22 12.69 -4.69 -0.41
C LYS A 22 12.08 -3.32 -0.69
N VAL A 23 12.49 -2.72 -1.81
CA VAL A 23 11.99 -1.43 -2.30
C VAL A 23 11.18 -1.68 -3.56
N GLU A 24 9.94 -1.25 -3.57
CA GLU A 24 9.01 -1.39 -4.69
C GLU A 24 8.66 0.00 -5.25
N HIS A 25 8.70 0.14 -6.57
CA HIS A 25 8.31 1.35 -7.29
C HIS A 25 6.92 1.14 -7.89
N GLY A 26 5.96 1.99 -7.52
CA GLY A 26 4.56 1.81 -7.89
C GLY A 26 3.92 0.57 -7.25
N ASN A 27 3.03 -0.07 -7.98
CA ASN A 27 2.55 -1.42 -7.67
C ASN A 27 2.76 -2.30 -8.92
N PRO A 28 3.83 -3.12 -8.92
CA PRO A 28 4.25 -3.85 -10.13
C PRO A 28 3.26 -4.92 -10.59
N ILE A 29 2.32 -5.32 -9.74
CA ILE A 29 1.31 -6.33 -10.07
C ILE A 29 -0.05 -5.75 -10.47
N TYR A 30 -0.29 -4.45 -10.32
CA TYR A 30 -1.55 -3.86 -10.79
C TYR A 30 -1.71 -4.02 -12.29
N PRO A 31 -2.87 -4.51 -12.77
CA PRO A 31 -3.18 -4.56 -14.19
C PRO A 31 -3.40 -3.15 -14.76
N GLU A 32 -3.09 -2.97 -16.04
CA GLU A 32 -3.43 -1.73 -16.75
C GLU A 32 -4.97 -1.55 -16.87
N PRO A 33 -5.50 -0.32 -16.76
CA PRO A 33 -4.78 0.96 -16.63
C PRO A 33 -4.58 1.42 -15.17
N PHE A 34 -4.81 0.57 -14.17
CA PHE A 34 -4.90 0.95 -12.76
C PHE A 34 -3.54 1.29 -12.13
N ARG A 35 -2.45 0.95 -12.82
CA ARG A 35 -1.08 1.20 -12.35
C ARG A 35 -0.75 2.69 -12.31
N ASN A 36 -1.22 3.48 -13.28
CA ASN A 36 -0.86 4.90 -13.44
C ASN A 36 -1.07 5.75 -12.18
N LEU A 37 -2.09 5.42 -11.37
CA LEU A 37 -2.40 6.18 -10.15
C LEU A 37 -1.29 6.08 -9.09
N VAL A 38 -0.51 5.01 -9.12
CA VAL A 38 0.52 4.68 -8.11
C VAL A 38 1.96 4.74 -8.64
N ASP A 39 2.20 5.19 -9.86
CA ASP A 39 3.54 5.22 -10.47
C ASP A 39 4.54 6.12 -9.70
N GLY A 40 4.05 7.11 -8.97
CA GLY A 40 4.87 7.98 -8.12
C GLY A 40 5.07 7.49 -6.69
N LEU A 41 4.74 6.23 -6.39
CA LEU A 41 4.91 5.61 -5.08
C LEU A 41 6.23 4.83 -5.02
N VAL A 42 6.95 4.97 -3.91
CA VAL A 42 8.05 4.07 -3.52
C VAL A 42 7.71 3.48 -2.16
N ARG A 43 7.70 2.15 -2.06
CA ARG A 43 7.40 1.43 -0.81
C ARG A 43 8.59 0.61 -0.36
N LYS A 44 9.07 0.88 0.86
CA LYS A 44 10.17 0.16 1.52
C LYS A 44 9.57 -0.76 2.58
N ARG A 45 9.70 -2.08 2.40
CA ARG A 45 9.14 -3.11 3.29
C ARG A 45 10.04 -3.34 4.50
N LEU A 46 9.94 -2.43 5.49
CA LEU A 46 10.83 -2.43 6.66
C LEU A 46 10.63 -3.67 7.54
N GLY A 47 9.39 -4.08 7.76
CA GLY A 47 9.07 -5.24 8.60
C GLY A 47 9.66 -6.54 8.05
N ASP A 48 9.66 -6.71 6.74
CA ASP A 48 10.17 -7.92 6.07
C ASP A 48 11.68 -8.08 6.26
N ALA A 49 12.42 -6.98 6.29
CA ALA A 49 13.87 -6.99 6.49
C ALA A 49 14.28 -7.61 7.85
N PHE A 50 13.38 -7.59 8.82
CA PHE A 50 13.59 -8.16 10.16
C PHE A 50 12.74 -9.40 10.43
N GLY A 51 12.05 -9.96 9.42
CA GLY A 51 11.25 -11.17 9.54
C GLY A 51 10.00 -11.01 10.42
N LEU A 52 9.43 -9.80 10.52
CA LEU A 52 8.21 -9.58 11.29
C LEU A 52 7.02 -10.25 10.60
N GLY A 53 6.43 -11.26 11.26
CA GLY A 53 5.35 -12.07 10.68
C GLY A 53 3.94 -11.64 11.09
N ALA A 54 3.76 -11.00 12.26
CA ALA A 54 2.42 -10.66 12.76
C ALA A 54 1.83 -9.41 12.09
N PHE A 55 2.68 -8.50 11.64
CA PHE A 55 2.29 -7.25 10.97
C PHE A 55 3.35 -6.81 9.97
N GLY A 56 2.92 -6.09 8.96
CA GLY A 56 3.78 -5.38 8.02
C GLY A 56 4.07 -3.97 8.51
N VAL A 57 5.29 -3.47 8.23
CA VAL A 57 5.65 -2.06 8.41
C VAL A 57 6.32 -1.59 7.13
N ASN A 58 5.74 -0.60 6.48
CA ASN A 58 6.27 -0.03 5.26
C ASN A 58 6.53 1.47 5.45
N LEU A 59 7.67 1.93 4.98
CA LEU A 59 7.88 3.35 4.72
C LEU A 59 7.47 3.62 3.27
N VAL A 60 6.58 4.58 3.09
CA VAL A 60 6.10 4.99 1.77
C VAL A 60 6.53 6.42 1.48
N GLU A 61 7.09 6.61 0.30
CA GLU A 61 7.39 7.90 -0.32
C GLU A 61 6.43 8.09 -1.49
N LEU A 62 5.73 9.23 -1.51
CA LEU A 62 4.67 9.50 -2.49
C LEU A 62 4.90 10.83 -3.17
N GLN A 63 5.08 10.81 -4.49
CA GLN A 63 5.24 12.01 -5.31
C GLN A 63 3.93 12.80 -5.40
N PRO A 64 3.98 14.13 -5.62
CA PRO A 64 2.79 14.95 -5.85
C PRO A 64 1.89 14.41 -6.97
N GLY A 65 0.59 14.37 -6.71
CA GLY A 65 -0.44 13.95 -7.66
C GLY A 65 -0.72 12.44 -7.70
N TYR A 66 0.06 11.63 -6.97
CA TYR A 66 -0.13 10.18 -6.92
C TYR A 66 -0.83 9.72 -5.64
N ALA A 67 -1.31 8.48 -5.66
CA ALA A 67 -1.97 7.83 -4.54
C ALA A 67 -1.16 6.63 -4.01
N THR A 68 -1.42 6.24 -2.76
CA THR A 68 -0.78 5.05 -2.13
C THR A 68 -1.29 3.74 -2.74
N SER A 69 -2.51 3.74 -3.27
CA SER A 69 -3.18 2.57 -3.86
C SER A 69 -4.39 3.01 -4.66
N GLN A 70 -5.01 2.09 -5.40
CA GLN A 70 -6.42 2.20 -5.76
C GLN A 70 -7.26 2.14 -4.48
N LYS A 71 -8.38 2.88 -4.42
CA LYS A 71 -9.24 2.94 -3.22
C LYS A 71 -9.80 1.56 -2.89
N HIS A 72 -9.51 1.06 -1.67
CA HIS A 72 -9.80 -0.32 -1.28
C HIS A 72 -10.07 -0.46 0.23
N TRP A 73 -10.61 -1.60 0.62
CA TRP A 73 -10.77 -2.01 2.00
C TRP A 73 -10.45 -3.50 2.17
N HIS A 74 -10.04 -3.88 3.37
CA HIS A 74 -9.63 -5.23 3.76
C HIS A 74 -10.75 -5.97 4.50
N SER A 75 -10.96 -7.24 4.17
CA SER A 75 -11.99 -8.06 4.84
C SER A 75 -11.61 -8.49 6.25
N VAL A 76 -10.31 -8.61 6.53
CA VAL A 76 -9.78 -9.15 7.81
C VAL A 76 -8.69 -8.27 8.39
N GLN A 77 -7.76 -7.75 7.57
CA GLN A 77 -6.57 -7.05 8.05
C GLN A 77 -6.88 -5.64 8.51
N ASP A 78 -6.37 -5.28 9.70
CA ASP A 78 -6.37 -3.91 10.19
C ASP A 78 -5.20 -3.15 9.59
N GLU A 79 -5.40 -1.85 9.33
CA GLU A 79 -4.36 -0.94 8.89
C GLU A 79 -4.29 0.32 9.75
N LEU A 80 -3.09 0.85 9.90
CA LEU A 80 -2.83 2.17 10.46
C LEU A 80 -1.81 2.90 9.61
N VAL A 81 -2.10 4.14 9.29
CA VAL A 81 -1.21 5.04 8.58
C VAL A 81 -0.82 6.19 9.48
N PHE A 82 0.47 6.54 9.48
CA PHE A 82 1.02 7.68 10.22
C PHE A 82 1.79 8.58 9.25
N VAL A 83 1.45 9.87 9.19
CA VAL A 83 2.09 10.84 8.29
C VAL A 83 3.37 11.36 8.94
N LEU A 84 4.50 11.21 8.25
CA LEU A 84 5.81 11.70 8.70
C LEU A 84 6.14 13.08 8.12
N GLU A 85 5.83 13.28 6.83
CA GLU A 85 6.20 14.48 6.08
C GLU A 85 5.22 14.75 4.95
N GLY A 86 5.03 16.03 4.62
CA GLY A 86 4.18 16.45 3.51
C GLY A 86 2.71 16.59 3.88
N HIS A 87 1.86 16.76 2.86
CA HIS A 87 0.42 16.90 3.00
C HIS A 87 -0.27 15.84 2.17
N LEU A 88 -1.13 15.06 2.83
CA LEU A 88 -1.89 14.00 2.22
C LEU A 88 -3.38 14.28 2.35
N ARG A 89 -4.14 13.87 1.36
CA ARG A 89 -5.59 13.76 1.47
C ARG A 89 -5.96 12.29 1.59
N LEU A 90 -6.54 11.93 2.73
CA LEU A 90 -7.27 10.67 2.86
C LEU A 90 -8.59 10.80 2.12
N VAL A 91 -8.83 9.90 1.17
CA VAL A 91 -10.10 9.78 0.44
C VAL A 91 -10.72 8.44 0.82
N THR A 92 -11.94 8.49 1.34
CA THR A 92 -12.73 7.30 1.66
C THR A 92 -14.02 7.23 0.84
N ASP A 93 -14.79 6.15 0.97
CA ASP A 93 -16.13 6.08 0.37
C ASP A 93 -17.13 7.04 1.04
N GLN A 94 -16.83 7.56 2.23
CA GLN A 94 -17.75 8.34 3.05
C GLN A 94 -17.33 9.79 3.26
N PHE A 95 -16.01 10.08 3.25
CA PHE A 95 -15.48 11.42 3.52
C PHE A 95 -14.07 11.59 2.96
N GLU A 96 -13.61 12.83 2.91
CA GLU A 96 -12.22 13.21 2.67
C GLU A 96 -11.69 13.98 3.87
N LEU A 97 -10.38 13.84 4.14
CA LEU A 97 -9.70 14.50 5.25
C LEU A 97 -8.28 14.87 4.86
N ASP A 98 -7.91 16.13 5.05
CA ASP A 98 -6.51 16.55 4.87
C ASP A 98 -5.70 16.23 6.11
N LEU A 99 -4.51 15.64 5.89
CA LEU A 99 -3.59 15.17 6.92
C LEU A 99 -2.20 15.78 6.71
N GLY A 100 -1.55 16.13 7.81
CA GLY A 100 -0.18 16.62 7.84
C GLY A 100 0.73 15.80 8.77
N PRO A 101 2.00 16.20 8.92
CA PRO A 101 2.95 15.51 9.77
C PRO A 101 2.47 15.38 11.21
N GLY A 102 2.51 14.14 11.75
CA GLY A 102 2.02 13.79 13.07
C GLY A 102 0.58 13.28 13.09
N ASP A 103 -0.19 13.48 12.03
CA ASP A 103 -1.53 12.90 11.91
C ASP A 103 -1.48 11.41 11.58
N TYR A 104 -2.52 10.70 11.97
CA TYR A 104 -2.66 9.28 11.72
C TYR A 104 -4.13 8.90 11.52
N PHE A 105 -4.35 7.77 10.84
CA PHE A 105 -5.68 7.20 10.65
C PHE A 105 -5.62 5.68 10.62
N GLY A 106 -6.63 5.02 11.21
CA GLY A 106 -6.71 3.57 11.26
C GLY A 106 -7.96 3.04 10.57
N PHE A 107 -7.81 1.88 9.93
CA PHE A 107 -8.88 1.17 9.23
C PHE A 107 -9.00 -0.23 9.82
N LYS A 108 -10.21 -0.54 10.28
CA LYS A 108 -10.50 -1.85 10.84
C LYS A 108 -10.89 -2.81 9.73
N GLY A 109 -10.30 -3.99 9.73
CA GLY A 109 -10.70 -5.09 8.85
C GLY A 109 -12.18 -5.43 8.97
N GLY A 110 -12.82 -5.78 7.86
CA GLY A 110 -14.23 -6.08 7.77
C GLY A 110 -15.17 -4.87 7.64
N VAL A 111 -14.63 -3.65 7.66
CA VAL A 111 -15.41 -2.44 7.42
C VAL A 111 -15.32 -2.05 5.95
N SER A 112 -16.43 -2.16 5.22
CA SER A 112 -16.49 -1.82 3.79
C SER A 112 -16.54 -0.31 3.58
N ASN A 113 -15.41 0.36 3.83
CA ASN A 113 -15.18 1.78 3.57
C ASN A 113 -13.83 1.93 2.90
N GLY A 114 -13.84 1.86 1.57
CA GLY A 114 -12.62 1.95 0.77
C GLY A 114 -11.87 3.24 1.03
N HIS A 115 -10.55 3.15 1.03
CA HIS A 115 -9.67 4.28 1.33
C HIS A 115 -8.39 4.24 0.48
N HIS A 116 -7.82 5.39 0.29
CA HIS A 116 -6.44 5.62 -0.14
C HIS A 116 -5.96 7.01 0.31
N PHE A 117 -4.66 7.25 0.22
CA PHE A 117 -4.08 8.56 0.47
C PHE A 117 -3.54 9.12 -0.82
N MET A 118 -3.80 10.41 -1.08
CA MET A 118 -3.27 11.14 -2.22
C MET A 118 -2.31 12.22 -1.75
N ASN A 119 -1.18 12.37 -2.41
CA ASN A 119 -0.33 13.53 -2.19
C ASN A 119 -0.88 14.72 -2.99
N THR A 120 -1.61 15.59 -2.29
CA THR A 120 -2.17 16.83 -2.84
C THR A 120 -1.24 18.03 -2.68
N GLY A 121 -0.07 17.84 -2.06
CA GLY A 121 0.97 18.85 -1.91
C GLY A 121 1.80 19.06 -3.19
N GLN A 122 2.84 19.88 -3.06
CA GLN A 122 3.78 20.18 -4.15
C GLN A 122 5.17 19.53 -3.94
N SER A 123 5.35 18.83 -2.84
CA SER A 123 6.59 18.14 -2.46
C SER A 123 6.31 16.69 -2.13
N LEU A 124 7.37 15.88 -2.07
CA LEU A 124 7.31 14.51 -1.62
C LEU A 124 6.62 14.40 -0.26
N ALA A 125 5.71 13.46 -0.12
CA ALA A 125 5.14 13.08 1.16
C ALA A 125 5.73 11.74 1.63
N ARG A 126 5.85 11.56 2.96
CA ARG A 126 6.30 10.33 3.60
C ARG A 126 5.30 9.89 4.65
N LEU A 127 5.00 8.60 4.65
CA LEU A 127 4.10 7.99 5.63
C LEU A 127 4.59 6.60 6.01
N VAL A 128 4.16 6.12 7.17
CA VAL A 128 4.33 4.73 7.58
C VAL A 128 2.99 4.04 7.48
N GLU A 129 2.95 2.92 6.78
CA GLU A 129 1.83 1.99 6.75
C GLU A 129 2.13 0.81 7.67
N ILE A 130 1.22 0.49 8.55
CA ILE A 130 1.29 -0.67 9.45
C ILE A 130 0.02 -1.48 9.21
N GLY A 131 0.16 -2.73 8.77
CA GLY A 131 -0.97 -3.62 8.53
C GLY A 131 -0.80 -4.95 9.22
N SER A 132 -1.86 -5.51 9.79
CA SER A 132 -1.82 -6.88 10.29
C SER A 132 -1.66 -7.88 9.13
N ARG A 133 -1.16 -9.09 9.44
CA ARG A 133 -0.96 -10.16 8.44
C ARG A 133 -1.84 -11.37 8.74
N SER A 134 -3.09 -11.09 9.09
CA SER A 134 -4.08 -12.15 9.30
C SER A 134 -4.41 -12.82 7.97
N SER A 135 -4.39 -14.15 7.94
CA SER A 135 -4.71 -14.94 6.74
C SER A 135 -6.20 -14.87 6.38
N GLY A 136 -6.52 -15.18 5.13
CA GLY A 136 -7.88 -15.15 4.59
C GLY A 136 -8.36 -13.74 4.25
N ASP A 137 -7.44 -12.81 4.02
CA ASP A 137 -7.81 -11.45 3.66
C ASP A 137 -8.20 -11.34 2.19
N ARG A 138 -9.24 -10.56 1.96
CA ARG A 138 -9.70 -10.17 0.64
C ARG A 138 -9.76 -8.65 0.58
N VAL A 139 -9.02 -8.10 -0.35
CA VAL A 139 -9.05 -6.67 -0.67
C VAL A 139 -10.11 -6.42 -1.74
N THR A 140 -11.03 -5.51 -1.45
CA THR A 140 -12.07 -5.10 -2.41
C THR A 140 -11.85 -3.64 -2.79
N TYR A 141 -11.76 -3.38 -4.09
CA TYR A 141 -11.57 -2.04 -4.63
C TYR A 141 -12.93 -1.37 -4.89
N SER A 142 -13.16 -0.20 -4.27
CA SER A 142 -14.49 0.44 -4.27
C SER A 142 -14.90 0.93 -5.66
N ASP A 143 -14.00 1.62 -6.36
CA ASP A 143 -14.31 2.35 -7.59
C ASP A 143 -14.10 1.55 -8.87
N ILE A 144 -13.48 0.39 -8.78
CA ILE A 144 -13.12 -0.44 -9.92
C ILE A 144 -13.58 -1.88 -9.73
N ASP A 145 -13.69 -2.62 -10.83
CA ASP A 145 -14.08 -4.04 -10.83
C ASP A 145 -12.88 -4.92 -10.50
N MET A 146 -12.32 -4.76 -9.28
CA MET A 146 -11.11 -5.47 -8.88
C MET A 146 -11.23 -5.98 -7.44
N ILE A 147 -10.65 -7.16 -7.21
CA ILE A 147 -10.36 -7.75 -5.91
C ILE A 147 -8.97 -8.37 -5.92
N TRP A 148 -8.41 -8.53 -4.72
CA TRP A 148 -7.21 -9.30 -4.46
C TRP A 148 -7.47 -10.25 -3.30
N VAL A 149 -6.83 -11.43 -3.30
CA VAL A 149 -6.94 -12.44 -2.24
C VAL A 149 -5.54 -12.92 -1.85
N ASP A 150 -5.33 -13.19 -0.57
CA ASP A 150 -4.01 -13.56 -0.05
C ASP A 150 -3.58 -14.98 -0.44
N GLU A 151 -4.51 -15.85 -0.86
CA GLU A 151 -4.21 -17.18 -1.39
C GLU A 151 -3.55 -17.16 -2.77
N GLU A 152 -3.75 -16.08 -3.55
CA GLU A 152 -3.14 -15.89 -4.88
C GLU A 152 -2.52 -14.48 -4.99
N PRO A 153 -1.43 -14.16 -4.24
CA PRO A 153 -0.94 -12.81 -4.04
C PRO A 153 -0.38 -12.13 -5.29
N ASP A 154 -0.04 -12.89 -6.32
CA ASP A 154 0.52 -12.38 -7.57
C ASP A 154 -0.55 -12.04 -8.61
N HIS A 155 -1.85 -12.18 -8.27
CA HIS A 155 -2.96 -12.01 -9.21
C HIS A 155 -4.04 -11.09 -8.67
N PHE A 156 -4.64 -10.34 -9.61
CA PHE A 156 -5.89 -9.62 -9.39
C PHE A 156 -7.03 -10.29 -10.14
N PHE A 157 -8.22 -10.14 -9.60
CA PHE A 157 -9.44 -10.72 -10.15
C PHE A 157 -10.50 -9.63 -10.34
N ARG A 158 -11.42 -9.84 -11.25
CA ARG A 158 -12.68 -9.09 -11.29
C ARG A 158 -13.61 -9.57 -10.18
N LYS A 159 -14.62 -8.79 -9.87
CA LYS A 159 -15.60 -9.13 -8.82
C LYS A 159 -16.42 -10.38 -9.17
N ASP A 160 -16.47 -10.78 -10.45
CA ASP A 160 -17.07 -12.04 -10.93
C ASP A 160 -16.15 -13.26 -10.76
N GLY A 161 -14.90 -13.07 -10.30
CA GLY A 161 -13.91 -14.12 -10.09
C GLY A 161 -13.01 -14.41 -11.29
N SER A 162 -13.19 -13.76 -12.42
CA SER A 162 -12.27 -13.92 -13.55
C SER A 162 -10.96 -13.16 -13.29
N ARG A 163 -9.82 -13.69 -13.76
CA ARG A 163 -8.51 -13.01 -13.66
C ARG A 163 -8.40 -11.82 -14.61
N TYR A 164 -7.60 -10.84 -14.20
CA TYR A 164 -7.13 -9.78 -15.09
C TYR A 164 -6.07 -10.28 -16.06
#